data_121b778649cbf8ceec62c0afcfd0cd6c
#
_entry.id   121b778649cbf8ceec62c0afcfd0cd6c
#
_cell.length_a   1.000
_cell.length_b   1.000
_cell.length_c   1.000
_cell.angle_alpha   90.00
_cell.angle_beta   90.00
_cell.angle_gamma   90.00
#
_symmetry.space_group_name_H-M   'P 1'
#
loop_
_entity.id
_entity.type
_entity.pdbx_description
1 polymer ?
#
loop_
_entity_poly.entity_id
_entity_poly.type
_entity_poly.pdbx_seq_one_letter_code
_entity_poly.pdbx_strand_id
1 'polypeptide(L)'
;LRVWLHLSSWLVGLVGIFRCGTLLFLPWDDYSASNHEAAQTVNDHLPEQPLNRNVKRTVGGGTPKKPHAEEPRLLPRPYWAPISGTPLTFDTTGDLEAFLAQLGQLLCKELRHRHYNTLGNLLRFYKDYREGSTTSLATFLRNYPAEVFEDGLSCVGLSLHLCHAMEQHFPYAQPFLVSCEEWIPDVASYCSHDPPDDASSVKEHVLVALRVLAGTRRGLVLLDPGYHVGFPVVVMDDGCAPHTGHFVQSHTAKSTKEYCYEALGEGYVLWRVTETRMGSSKTWDNVLYVGGAFQSALSYSEKRNLLYDFRTLVARRNGHGPTAGVYCKLDELNRNPVFTLFYNKDGWRTEAKLPFGSFGSATPPAVAECAQQIGMAPDKLLALLTGMADLYEDVDFVNQLLDLNRRVDPFEELK
;
A
#
# COMPACT_ATOMS: atom_id res chain seq x y z
N LEU A 1 59.88 34.27 -4.26
CA LEU A 1 59.09 35.44 -3.76
C LEU A 1 57.71 34.93 -3.34
N ARG A 2 57.56 34.84 -2.05
CA ARG A 2 56.42 35.24 -1.20
C ARG A 2 55.07 35.34 -1.91
N VAL A 3 53.99 34.61 -1.41
CA VAL A 3 53.12 35.18 -0.38
C VAL A 3 52.16 34.06 0.10
N TRP A 4 52.24 33.70 1.35
CA TRP A 4 51.29 33.74 2.48
C TRP A 4 49.91 33.16 2.31
N LEU A 5 49.75 32.05 3.08
CA LEU A 5 48.62 31.54 3.79
C LEU A 5 47.63 32.59 4.36
N HIS A 6 46.35 32.31 4.25
CA HIS A 6 45.41 32.54 5.34
C HIS A 6 44.47 31.35 5.47
N LEU A 7 44.70 30.53 6.48
CA LEU A 7 43.75 29.67 7.15
C LEU A 7 42.85 30.57 7.99
N SER A 8 41.56 30.55 7.78
CA SER A 8 40.58 30.93 8.77
C SER A 8 39.41 29.97 8.70
N SER A 9 39.34 29.21 9.79
CA SER A 9 38.25 28.41 10.32
C SER A 9 36.86 28.92 10.01
N TRP A 10 36.05 28.08 9.36
CA TRP A 10 34.60 28.10 9.50
C TRP A 10 34.12 26.66 9.76
N LEU A 11 34.09 26.30 11.03
CA LEU A 11 33.22 25.27 11.57
C LEU A 11 31.88 25.94 11.80
N VAL A 12 30.94 25.76 10.86
CA VAL A 12 29.54 26.05 11.11
C VAL A 12 28.74 24.96 10.37
N GLY A 13 28.09 24.15 11.18
CA GLY A 13 26.83 23.46 10.96
C GLY A 13 26.52 22.99 9.55
N LEU A 14 26.91 21.77 9.21
CA LEU A 14 26.23 21.00 8.18
C LEU A 14 24.87 20.56 8.74
N VAL A 15 23.93 21.49 8.75
CA VAL A 15 22.51 21.16 8.64
C VAL A 15 22.34 20.68 7.21
N GLY A 16 22.36 19.37 7.03
CA GLY A 16 22.05 18.76 5.76
C GLY A 16 20.62 19.08 5.35
N ILE A 17 20.42 20.17 4.64
CA ILE A 17 19.24 20.37 3.84
C ILE A 17 19.30 19.31 2.72
N PHE A 18 18.77 18.13 2.99
CA PHE A 18 18.40 17.20 1.95
C PHE A 18 17.33 17.88 1.10
N ARG A 19 17.74 18.46 0.00
CA ARG A 19 16.82 18.76 -1.10
C ARG A 19 16.22 17.43 -1.53
N CYS A 20 15.01 17.19 -1.05
CA CYS A 20 14.15 16.10 -1.49
C CYS A 20 13.98 16.29 -3.01
N GLY A 21 14.69 15.49 -3.80
CA GLY A 21 14.45 15.42 -5.24
C GLY A 21 13.00 15.04 -5.46
N THR A 22 12.35 15.68 -6.38
CA THR A 22 10.94 15.57 -6.75
C THR A 22 10.54 14.10 -6.91
N LEU A 23 9.85 13.55 -5.91
CA LEU A 23 9.35 12.20 -5.87
C LEU A 23 7.91 12.19 -6.36
N LEU A 24 7.73 11.53 -7.47
CA LEU A 24 6.47 11.46 -8.18
C LEU A 24 5.79 10.14 -7.82
N PHE A 25 4.65 10.25 -7.14
CA PHE A 25 3.73 9.16 -6.92
C PHE A 25 2.93 8.86 -8.17
N LEU A 26 2.69 7.60 -8.34
CA LEU A 26 1.57 7.15 -9.15
C LEU A 26 0.31 7.82 -8.59
N PRO A 27 -0.53 8.43 -9.42
CA PRO A 27 -1.81 8.87 -8.94
C PRO A 27 -2.63 7.64 -8.56
N TRP A 28 -2.60 7.33 -7.26
CA TRP A 28 -3.59 6.46 -6.64
C TRP A 28 -5.01 7.04 -6.85
N ASP A 29 -5.08 8.27 -7.30
CA ASP A 29 -6.24 9.15 -7.31
C ASP A 29 -7.07 9.20 -8.60
N ASP A 30 -6.65 8.56 -9.68
CA ASP A 30 -7.59 8.26 -10.77
C ASP A 30 -8.67 7.27 -10.31
N TYR A 31 -8.42 6.59 -9.17
CA TYR A 31 -9.35 5.65 -8.57
C TYR A 31 -10.53 6.34 -7.87
N SER A 32 -10.30 7.51 -7.23
CA SER A 32 -11.36 8.20 -6.48
C SER A 32 -12.08 9.28 -7.26
N ALA A 33 -11.44 9.89 -8.27
CA ALA A 33 -12.02 11.02 -9.00
C ALA A 33 -13.11 10.61 -10.01
N SER A 34 -13.06 9.39 -10.57
CA SER A 34 -14.08 8.95 -11.53
C SER A 34 -15.42 8.59 -10.87
N ASN A 35 -15.43 8.30 -9.57
CA ASN A 35 -16.67 7.92 -8.86
C ASN A 35 -17.38 9.09 -8.20
N HIS A 36 -16.71 10.25 -7.99
CA HIS A 36 -17.34 11.42 -7.37
C HIS A 36 -18.17 12.29 -8.33
N GLU A 37 -17.87 12.31 -9.63
CA GLU A 37 -18.69 13.06 -10.59
C GLU A 37 -20.06 12.39 -10.90
N ALA A 38 -20.16 11.07 -10.73
CA ALA A 38 -21.42 10.36 -10.91
C ALA A 38 -22.40 10.51 -9.72
N ALA A 39 -21.90 10.85 -8.53
CA ALA A 39 -22.73 10.98 -7.32
C ALA A 39 -23.32 12.39 -7.12
N GLN A 40 -22.80 13.42 -7.76
CA GLN A 40 -23.27 14.80 -7.60
C GLN A 40 -24.44 15.21 -8.52
N THR A 41 -24.82 14.40 -9.50
CA THR A 41 -25.88 14.74 -10.47
C THR A 41 -27.27 14.17 -10.17
N VAL A 42 -27.48 13.49 -9.04
CA VAL A 42 -28.78 12.83 -8.74
C VAL A 42 -29.55 13.46 -7.56
N ASN A 43 -29.09 14.53 -6.94
CA ASN A 43 -29.70 15.05 -5.70
C ASN A 43 -30.44 16.39 -5.82
N ASP A 44 -31.03 16.73 -6.96
CA ASP A 44 -32.01 17.82 -7.05
C ASP A 44 -33.31 17.30 -7.65
N HIS A 45 -34.37 17.30 -6.83
CA HIS A 45 -35.81 17.09 -7.06
C HIS A 45 -36.41 15.75 -6.58
N LEU A 46 -36.79 15.73 -5.30
CA LEU A 46 -38.01 15.04 -4.85
C LEU A 46 -38.72 15.84 -3.77
N PRO A 47 -40.06 16.02 -3.86
CA PRO A 47 -40.83 16.78 -2.89
C PRO A 47 -41.19 15.93 -1.64
N GLU A 48 -41.18 16.61 -0.49
CA GLU A 48 -41.63 16.09 0.77
C GLU A 48 -43.12 15.63 0.74
N GLN A 49 -43.37 14.41 1.23
CA GLN A 49 -44.73 13.99 1.62
C GLN A 49 -44.75 13.48 3.07
N PRO A 50 -45.87 13.74 3.81
CA PRO A 50 -45.92 13.63 5.26
C PRO A 50 -46.16 12.19 5.75
N LEU A 51 -45.51 11.85 6.86
CA LEU A 51 -45.67 10.63 7.65
C LEU A 51 -47.11 10.41 8.11
N ASN A 52 -47.77 9.34 7.69
CA ASN A 52 -49.00 8.84 8.27
C ASN A 52 -48.73 7.63 9.14
N ARG A 53 -48.98 7.79 10.45
CA ARG A 53 -48.97 6.74 11.46
C ARG A 53 -50.28 5.98 11.40
N ASN A 54 -50.25 4.70 11.10
CA ASN A 54 -51.09 3.63 11.68
C ASN A 54 -50.97 2.34 10.88
N VAL A 55 -50.23 1.36 11.39
CA VAL A 55 -50.34 -0.02 10.92
C VAL A 55 -50.50 -0.94 12.11
N LYS A 56 -51.69 -1.56 12.16
CA LYS A 56 -52.08 -2.60 13.10
C LYS A 56 -51.20 -3.84 12.97
N ARG A 57 -50.76 -4.38 14.09
CA ARG A 57 -50.15 -5.69 14.20
C ARG A 57 -51.13 -6.77 13.81
N THR A 58 -50.85 -7.47 12.72
CA THR A 58 -51.40 -8.79 12.43
C THR A 58 -50.36 -9.86 12.74
N VAL A 59 -50.67 -10.74 13.69
CA VAL A 59 -49.86 -11.90 14.02
C VAL A 59 -50.10 -12.95 12.93
N GLY A 60 -49.14 -13.07 12.01
CA GLY A 60 -49.11 -14.14 11.01
C GLY A 60 -48.07 -15.18 11.41
N GLY A 61 -48.51 -16.43 11.64
CA GLY A 61 -47.66 -17.56 11.88
C GLY A 61 -46.78 -17.87 10.67
N GLY A 62 -45.52 -17.44 10.72
CA GLY A 62 -44.50 -17.80 9.75
C GLY A 62 -43.80 -19.09 10.16
N THR A 63 -43.86 -20.09 9.30
CA THR A 63 -42.96 -21.25 9.35
C THR A 63 -41.51 -20.82 9.55
N PRO A 64 -40.71 -21.46 10.41
CA PRO A 64 -39.33 -21.12 10.62
C PRO A 64 -38.56 -21.29 9.28
N LYS A 65 -38.06 -20.19 8.70
CA LYS A 65 -37.13 -20.25 7.59
C LYS A 65 -35.92 -21.07 8.07
N LYS A 66 -35.59 -22.14 7.31
CA LYS A 66 -34.30 -22.83 7.49
C LYS A 66 -33.19 -21.77 7.50
N PRO A 67 -32.24 -21.86 8.44
CA PRO A 67 -31.10 -20.97 8.44
C PRO A 67 -30.44 -21.09 7.05
N HIS A 68 -30.35 -20.00 6.31
CA HIS A 68 -29.53 -19.94 5.13
C HIS A 68 -28.13 -20.32 5.60
N ALA A 69 -27.52 -21.37 5.01
CA ALA A 69 -26.11 -21.66 5.23
C ALA A 69 -25.34 -20.38 4.86
N GLU A 70 -24.66 -19.81 5.83
CA GLU A 70 -23.79 -18.64 5.57
C GLU A 70 -22.84 -19.03 4.45
N GLU A 71 -22.77 -18.21 3.41
CA GLU A 71 -21.77 -18.43 2.36
C GLU A 71 -20.38 -18.46 3.01
N PRO A 72 -19.55 -19.46 2.66
CA PRO A 72 -18.22 -19.54 3.27
C PRO A 72 -17.41 -18.32 2.91
N ARG A 73 -16.72 -17.75 3.91
CA ARG A 73 -15.86 -16.56 3.75
C ARG A 73 -14.89 -16.74 2.57
N LEU A 74 -14.63 -15.68 1.84
CA LEU A 74 -13.66 -15.64 0.75
C LEU A 74 -12.22 -15.67 1.27
N LEU A 75 -11.96 -14.92 2.32
CA LEU A 75 -10.67 -14.83 3.01
C LEU A 75 -10.82 -15.42 4.42
N PRO A 76 -9.75 -16.00 5.00
CA PRO A 76 -9.75 -16.47 6.38
C PRO A 76 -9.93 -15.28 7.34
N ARG A 77 -10.13 -15.55 8.64
CA ARG A 77 -10.09 -14.49 9.65
C ARG A 77 -8.66 -13.99 9.82
N PRO A 78 -8.45 -12.66 9.90
CA PRO A 78 -7.15 -12.13 10.27
C PRO A 78 -6.79 -12.56 11.70
N TYR A 79 -5.51 -12.78 11.92
CA TYR A 79 -5.00 -13.26 13.21
C TYR A 79 -3.72 -12.53 13.60
N TRP A 80 -3.65 -12.14 14.86
CA TRP A 80 -2.49 -11.50 15.49
C TRP A 80 -2.01 -12.34 16.66
N ALA A 81 -0.71 -12.56 16.75
CA ALA A 81 -0.10 -13.20 17.91
C ALA A 81 0.45 -12.14 18.87
N PRO A 82 0.61 -12.46 20.16
CA PRO A 82 1.35 -11.61 21.07
C PRO A 82 2.75 -11.30 20.50
N ILE A 83 3.18 -10.03 20.62
CA ILE A 83 4.53 -9.67 20.20
C ILE A 83 5.55 -10.28 21.16
N SER A 84 6.40 -11.16 20.63
CA SER A 84 7.47 -11.80 21.41
C SER A 84 8.63 -10.85 21.65
N GLY A 85 9.40 -11.13 22.71
CA GLY A 85 10.63 -10.44 23.03
C GLY A 85 10.46 -9.08 23.72
N THR A 86 11.59 -8.43 23.98
CA THR A 86 11.67 -7.13 24.64
C THR A 86 11.87 -6.02 23.60
N PRO A 87 11.43 -4.79 23.89
CA PRO A 87 11.79 -3.63 23.07
C PRO A 87 13.31 -3.50 22.91
N LEU A 88 13.75 -3.08 21.74
CA LEU A 88 15.14 -2.75 21.50
C LEU A 88 15.52 -1.51 22.31
N THR A 89 16.49 -1.66 23.22
CA THR A 89 16.82 -0.64 24.21
C THR A 89 18.05 0.15 23.79
N PHE A 90 17.99 1.46 23.93
CA PHE A 90 19.05 2.42 23.70
C PHE A 90 19.25 3.28 24.94
N ASP A 91 20.49 3.55 25.33
CA ASP A 91 20.79 4.36 26.50
C ASP A 91 20.36 5.82 26.29
N THR A 92 20.52 6.32 25.08
CA THR A 92 20.16 7.70 24.69
C THR A 92 19.35 7.75 23.40
N THR A 93 18.71 8.88 23.14
CA THR A 93 18.08 9.16 21.83
C THR A 93 19.10 9.22 20.70
N GLY A 94 20.34 9.65 20.97
CA GLY A 94 21.43 9.66 19.99
C GLY A 94 21.83 8.26 19.53
N ASP A 95 21.81 7.26 20.42
CA ASP A 95 22.08 5.87 20.05
C ASP A 95 20.95 5.31 19.17
N LEU A 96 19.70 5.67 19.49
CA LEU A 96 18.57 5.32 18.63
C LEU A 96 18.71 5.97 17.24
N GLU A 97 19.07 7.25 17.15
CA GLU A 97 19.28 7.95 15.87
C GLU A 97 20.40 7.31 15.04
N ALA A 98 21.49 6.89 15.68
CA ALA A 98 22.58 6.16 15.02
C ALA A 98 22.11 4.82 14.45
N PHE A 99 21.28 4.08 15.19
CA PHE A 99 20.66 2.85 14.72
C PHE A 99 19.69 3.11 13.54
N LEU A 100 18.86 4.15 13.65
CA LEU A 100 17.91 4.54 12.58
C LEU A 100 18.62 4.89 11.28
N ALA A 101 19.78 5.53 11.35
CA ALA A 101 20.60 5.82 10.16
C ALA A 101 21.06 4.53 9.46
N GLN A 102 21.51 3.52 10.20
CA GLN A 102 21.90 2.22 9.65
C GLN A 102 20.68 1.46 9.07
N LEU A 103 19.57 1.48 9.80
CA LEU A 103 18.32 0.85 9.38
C LEU A 103 17.78 1.49 8.08
N GLY A 104 17.89 2.82 7.96
CA GLY A 104 17.55 3.56 6.74
C GLY A 104 18.42 3.15 5.54
N GLN A 105 19.73 2.91 5.76
CA GLN A 105 20.60 2.39 4.71
C GLN A 105 20.19 1.00 4.23
N LEU A 106 19.84 0.10 5.17
CA LEU A 106 19.33 -1.24 4.84
C LEU A 106 18.02 -1.13 4.04
N LEU A 107 17.06 -0.34 4.52
CA LEU A 107 15.79 -0.11 3.83
C LEU A 107 16.01 0.41 2.39
N CYS A 108 16.83 1.43 2.22
CA CYS A 108 17.16 1.96 0.89
C CYS A 108 17.82 0.91 -0.02
N LYS A 109 18.68 0.05 0.53
CA LYS A 109 19.30 -1.06 -0.21
C LYS A 109 18.24 -2.04 -0.70
N GLU A 110 17.34 -2.49 0.18
CA GLU A 110 16.26 -3.42 -0.19
C GLU A 110 15.34 -2.81 -1.24
N LEU A 111 14.94 -1.54 -1.09
CA LEU A 111 14.08 -0.84 -2.03
C LEU A 111 14.71 -0.65 -3.43
N ARG A 112 16.05 -0.62 -3.54
CA ARG A 112 16.74 -0.55 -4.85
C ARG A 112 16.70 -1.86 -5.62
N HIS A 113 16.69 -2.99 -4.90
CA HIS A 113 16.83 -4.32 -5.50
C HIS A 113 15.50 -5.02 -5.69
N ARG A 114 14.45 -4.64 -4.92
CA ARG A 114 13.15 -5.29 -4.93
C ARG A 114 12.08 -4.33 -5.42
N HIS A 115 11.34 -4.77 -6.44
CA HIS A 115 10.29 -3.96 -7.05
C HIS A 115 8.94 -4.34 -6.45
N TYR A 116 8.08 -3.33 -6.25
CA TYR A 116 6.67 -3.60 -6.01
C TYR A 116 6.05 -4.06 -7.33
N ASN A 117 5.49 -5.27 -7.39
CA ASN A 117 5.01 -5.86 -8.65
C ASN A 117 3.75 -6.71 -8.42
N THR A 118 2.59 -6.09 -8.50
CA THR A 118 1.29 -6.78 -8.44
C THR A 118 0.79 -7.24 -9.82
N LEU A 119 1.43 -6.83 -10.91
CA LEU A 119 1.19 -7.39 -12.23
C LEU A 119 1.63 -8.86 -12.29
N GLY A 120 2.86 -9.13 -11.83
CA GLY A 120 3.42 -10.49 -11.80
C GLY A 120 2.59 -11.44 -10.92
N ASN A 121 2.15 -10.96 -9.74
CA ASN A 121 1.29 -11.74 -8.84
C ASN A 121 -0.02 -12.14 -9.49
N LEU A 122 -0.71 -11.18 -10.13
CA LEU A 122 -1.98 -11.44 -10.77
C LEU A 122 -1.84 -12.39 -11.97
N LEU A 123 -0.81 -12.22 -12.78
CA LEU A 123 -0.58 -13.12 -13.92
C LEU A 123 -0.32 -14.56 -13.48
N ARG A 124 0.43 -14.76 -12.40
CA ARG A 124 0.65 -16.09 -11.80
C ARG A 124 -0.67 -16.67 -11.30
N PHE A 125 -1.42 -15.91 -10.50
CA PHE A 125 -2.73 -16.32 -10.00
C PHE A 125 -3.70 -16.71 -11.13
N TYR A 126 -3.75 -15.89 -12.19
CA TYR A 126 -4.55 -16.16 -13.38
C TYR A 126 -4.13 -17.44 -14.08
N LYS A 127 -2.83 -17.64 -14.30
CA LYS A 127 -2.29 -18.86 -14.91
C LYS A 127 -2.68 -20.09 -14.11
N ASP A 128 -2.46 -20.07 -12.79
CA ASP A 128 -2.76 -21.19 -11.91
C ASP A 128 -4.28 -21.49 -11.89
N TYR A 129 -5.13 -20.44 -11.96
CA TYR A 129 -6.58 -20.59 -12.10
C TYR A 129 -6.95 -21.27 -13.43
N ARG A 130 -6.35 -20.87 -14.55
CA ARG A 130 -6.64 -21.42 -15.89
C ARG A 130 -6.14 -22.85 -16.06
N GLU A 131 -5.07 -23.22 -15.40
CA GLU A 131 -4.53 -24.59 -15.36
C GLU A 131 -5.33 -25.50 -14.38
N GLY A 132 -6.09 -24.90 -13.47
CA GLY A 132 -6.92 -25.62 -12.51
C GLY A 132 -8.21 -26.20 -13.14
N SER A 133 -8.87 -27.10 -12.39
CA SER A 133 -10.12 -27.73 -12.81
C SER A 133 -11.38 -27.01 -12.35
N THR A 134 -11.25 -25.93 -11.55
CA THR A 134 -12.41 -25.19 -11.01
C THR A 134 -12.77 -24.00 -11.91
N THR A 135 -14.06 -23.79 -12.13
CA THR A 135 -14.60 -22.64 -12.87
C THR A 135 -15.00 -21.48 -11.97
N SER A 136 -15.03 -21.69 -10.64
CA SER A 136 -15.36 -20.65 -9.66
C SER A 136 -14.09 -20.02 -9.10
N LEU A 137 -13.83 -18.76 -9.45
CA LEU A 137 -12.69 -18.01 -8.92
C LEU A 137 -12.77 -17.86 -7.37
N ALA A 138 -13.98 -17.73 -6.82
CA ALA A 138 -14.19 -17.70 -5.36
C ALA A 138 -13.71 -18.99 -4.67
N THR A 139 -14.03 -20.15 -5.26
CA THR A 139 -13.58 -21.45 -4.73
C THR A 139 -12.08 -21.62 -4.89
N PHE A 140 -11.53 -21.19 -6.02
CA PHE A 140 -10.09 -21.22 -6.27
C PHE A 140 -9.34 -20.33 -5.28
N LEU A 141 -9.75 -19.07 -5.12
CA LEU A 141 -9.12 -18.11 -4.17
C LEU A 141 -9.11 -18.64 -2.73
N ARG A 142 -10.21 -19.22 -2.26
CA ARG A 142 -10.26 -19.78 -0.89
C ARG A 142 -9.19 -20.81 -0.64
N ASN A 143 -8.95 -21.69 -1.61
CA ASN A 143 -8.00 -22.80 -1.52
C ASN A 143 -6.59 -22.45 -2.04
N TYR A 144 -6.43 -21.27 -2.64
CA TYR A 144 -5.14 -20.86 -3.22
C TYR A 144 -4.09 -20.67 -2.11
N PRO A 145 -2.96 -21.35 -2.18
CA PRO A 145 -1.86 -21.12 -1.26
C PRO A 145 -1.13 -19.84 -1.71
N ALA A 146 -1.44 -18.71 -1.06
CA ALA A 146 -0.71 -17.47 -1.36
C ALA A 146 0.76 -17.64 -0.95
N GLU A 147 1.67 -17.38 -1.89
CA GLU A 147 3.11 -17.45 -1.73
C GLU A 147 3.76 -16.15 -2.20
N VAL A 148 4.94 -15.85 -1.67
CA VAL A 148 5.74 -14.69 -2.08
C VAL A 148 6.75 -15.13 -3.14
N PHE A 149 6.74 -14.47 -4.28
CA PHE A 149 7.67 -14.70 -5.38
C PHE A 149 8.51 -13.45 -5.64
N GLU A 150 9.80 -13.62 -5.91
CA GLU A 150 10.75 -12.51 -6.14
C GLU A 150 10.36 -11.59 -7.32
N ASP A 151 9.63 -12.11 -8.29
CA ASP A 151 9.16 -11.37 -9.47
C ASP A 151 7.74 -10.81 -9.31
N GLY A 152 7.14 -10.96 -8.11
CA GLY A 152 5.78 -10.54 -7.81
C GLY A 152 5.64 -10.12 -6.35
N LEU A 153 6.28 -9.01 -5.93
CA LEU A 153 6.26 -8.56 -4.55
C LEU A 153 5.20 -7.49 -4.32
N SER A 154 4.24 -7.79 -3.47
CA SER A 154 3.30 -6.82 -2.86
C SER A 154 3.92 -6.17 -1.62
N CYS A 155 3.13 -5.37 -0.87
CA CYS A 155 3.53 -4.87 0.45
C CYS A 155 3.89 -6.04 1.40
N VAL A 156 3.19 -7.16 1.32
CA VAL A 156 3.46 -8.37 2.13
C VAL A 156 4.83 -8.92 1.80
N GLY A 157 5.11 -9.20 0.52
CA GLY A 157 6.38 -9.75 0.09
C GLY A 157 7.56 -8.84 0.43
N LEU A 158 7.44 -7.54 0.18
CA LEU A 158 8.47 -6.55 0.52
C LEU A 158 8.72 -6.48 2.02
N SER A 159 7.66 -6.53 2.85
CA SER A 159 7.80 -6.50 4.31
C SER A 159 8.45 -7.77 4.86
N LEU A 160 8.10 -8.95 4.33
CA LEU A 160 8.74 -10.21 4.72
C LEU A 160 10.23 -10.24 4.36
N HIS A 161 10.60 -9.79 3.15
CA HIS A 161 12.01 -9.67 2.76
C HIS A 161 12.77 -8.69 3.66
N LEU A 162 12.14 -7.56 4.01
CA LEU A 162 12.75 -6.58 4.90
C LEU A 162 12.95 -7.14 6.30
N CYS A 163 11.96 -7.85 6.87
CA CYS A 163 12.12 -8.54 8.15
C CYS A 163 13.33 -9.49 8.13
N HIS A 164 13.43 -10.33 7.10
CA HIS A 164 14.54 -11.26 6.95
C HIS A 164 15.89 -10.54 6.80
N ALA A 165 15.97 -9.47 6.02
CA ALA A 165 17.18 -8.66 5.91
C ALA A 165 17.56 -8.00 7.24
N MET A 166 16.58 -7.54 8.02
CA MET A 166 16.81 -6.98 9.35
C MET A 166 17.35 -8.03 10.33
N GLU A 167 16.78 -9.23 10.36
CA GLU A 167 17.26 -10.34 11.20
C GLU A 167 18.71 -10.71 10.90
N GLN A 168 19.10 -10.64 9.63
CA GLN A 168 20.48 -10.91 9.21
C GLN A 168 21.47 -9.80 9.61
N HIS A 169 21.06 -8.53 9.49
CA HIS A 169 21.94 -7.38 9.75
C HIS A 169 21.93 -6.94 11.21
N PHE A 170 20.83 -7.14 11.90
CA PHE A 170 20.57 -6.75 13.28
C PHE A 170 19.98 -7.94 14.06
N PRO A 171 20.76 -9.00 14.36
CA PRO A 171 20.24 -10.25 14.96
C PRO A 171 19.56 -10.04 16.32
N TYR A 172 19.83 -8.91 16.97
CA TYR A 172 19.22 -8.50 18.24
C TYR A 172 17.89 -7.75 18.05
N ALA A 173 17.59 -7.28 16.85
CA ALA A 173 16.32 -6.65 16.54
C ALA A 173 15.24 -7.73 16.30
N GLN A 174 14.04 -7.45 16.74
CA GLN A 174 12.91 -8.35 16.61
C GLN A 174 11.80 -7.64 15.82
N PRO A 175 11.96 -7.55 14.47
CA PRO A 175 10.94 -6.96 13.63
C PRO A 175 9.69 -7.85 13.59
N PHE A 176 8.53 -7.23 13.48
CA PHE A 176 7.27 -7.93 13.30
C PHE A 176 6.39 -7.22 12.27
N LEU A 177 5.51 -7.97 11.64
CA LEU A 177 4.54 -7.41 10.72
C LEU A 177 3.37 -6.80 11.47
N VAL A 178 2.89 -5.67 10.98
CA VAL A 178 1.67 -5.02 11.44
C VAL A 178 0.68 -4.86 10.28
N SER A 179 -0.61 -4.94 10.59
CA SER A 179 -1.67 -4.65 9.63
C SER A 179 -2.05 -3.17 9.67
N CYS A 180 -2.39 -2.63 8.52
CA CYS A 180 -2.91 -1.28 8.35
C CYS A 180 -4.24 -1.34 7.64
N GLU A 181 -5.25 -0.71 8.20
CA GLU A 181 -6.53 -0.48 7.55
C GLU A 181 -6.54 0.93 7.01
N GLU A 182 -6.91 1.07 5.74
CA GLU A 182 -6.91 2.35 5.04
C GLU A 182 -8.31 2.95 4.97
N TRP A 183 -8.38 4.28 4.88
CA TRP A 183 -9.63 5.01 4.71
C TRP A 183 -10.69 4.74 5.80
N ILE A 184 -10.28 4.77 7.05
CA ILE A 184 -11.18 4.51 8.18
C ILE A 184 -12.08 5.73 8.41
N PRO A 185 -13.40 5.59 8.30
CA PRO A 185 -14.31 6.72 8.51
C PRO A 185 -14.51 7.06 10.00
N ASP A 186 -14.37 6.08 10.90
CA ASP A 186 -14.52 6.25 12.35
C ASP A 186 -13.37 5.54 13.10
N VAL A 187 -12.30 6.31 13.31
CA VAL A 187 -11.08 5.85 13.99
C VAL A 187 -11.38 5.41 15.43
N ALA A 188 -12.26 6.11 16.15
CA ALA A 188 -12.57 5.78 17.53
C ALA A 188 -13.28 4.43 17.64
N SER A 189 -14.25 4.18 16.78
CA SER A 189 -14.95 2.89 16.70
C SER A 189 -13.99 1.77 16.33
N TYR A 190 -13.11 1.98 15.33
CA TYR A 190 -12.14 0.97 14.92
C TYR A 190 -11.16 0.60 16.05
N CYS A 191 -10.66 1.58 16.78
CA CYS A 191 -9.71 1.40 17.89
C CYS A 191 -10.37 0.93 19.20
N SER A 192 -11.70 0.76 19.26
CA SER A 192 -12.40 0.30 20.46
C SER A 192 -12.22 -1.21 20.72
N HIS A 193 -11.68 -1.96 19.76
CA HIS A 193 -11.44 -3.40 19.85
C HIS A 193 -9.93 -3.68 19.95
N ASP A 194 -9.56 -4.77 20.62
CA ASP A 194 -8.17 -5.24 20.73
C ASP A 194 -8.13 -6.77 20.67
N PRO A 195 -7.74 -7.37 19.57
CA PRO A 195 -7.38 -6.81 18.25
C PRO A 195 -8.57 -6.19 17.49
N PRO A 196 -8.36 -5.52 16.35
CA PRO A 196 -9.44 -4.96 15.55
C PRO A 196 -10.48 -5.98 15.15
N ASP A 197 -11.76 -5.58 15.10
CA ASP A 197 -12.84 -6.45 14.62
C ASP A 197 -12.63 -6.78 13.12
N ASP A 198 -12.65 -8.07 12.80
CA ASP A 198 -12.47 -8.56 11.44
C ASP A 198 -13.73 -8.38 10.57
N ALA A 199 -14.89 -8.11 11.18
CA ALA A 199 -16.13 -7.95 10.45
C ALA A 199 -16.22 -6.64 9.68
N SER A 200 -15.53 -5.61 10.14
CA SER A 200 -15.58 -4.25 9.58
C SER A 200 -14.25 -3.79 8.95
N SER A 201 -13.30 -4.68 8.77
CA SER A 201 -11.97 -4.30 8.29
C SER A 201 -11.47 -5.20 7.17
N VAL A 202 -10.76 -4.61 6.23
CA VAL A 202 -10.24 -5.27 5.02
C VAL A 202 -8.77 -5.70 5.18
N LYS A 203 -8.01 -5.06 6.06
CA LYS A 203 -6.56 -5.28 6.28
C LYS A 203 -5.78 -5.17 4.97
N GLU A 204 -5.86 -4.01 4.36
CA GLU A 204 -5.34 -3.78 3.02
C GLU A 204 -3.82 -3.79 2.96
N HIS A 205 -3.18 -3.15 3.95
CA HIS A 205 -1.76 -2.89 3.90
C HIS A 205 -0.99 -3.58 5.03
N VAL A 206 0.26 -3.96 4.74
CA VAL A 206 1.18 -4.60 5.69
C VAL A 206 2.52 -3.88 5.65
N LEU A 207 3.08 -3.59 6.82
CA LEU A 207 4.40 -3.01 6.98
C LEU A 207 5.15 -3.64 8.18
N VAL A 208 6.37 -3.21 8.41
CA VAL A 208 7.24 -3.74 9.46
C VAL A 208 7.32 -2.78 10.64
N ALA A 209 7.29 -3.29 11.86
CA ALA A 209 7.49 -2.51 13.08
C ALA A 209 8.58 -3.09 13.97
N LEU A 210 9.20 -2.22 14.76
CA LEU A 210 10.10 -2.51 15.87
C LEU A 210 9.65 -1.74 17.10
N ARG A 211 9.59 -2.40 18.26
CA ARG A 211 9.43 -1.70 19.54
C ARG A 211 10.77 -1.19 20.02
N VAL A 212 10.83 0.07 20.42
CA VAL A 212 12.06 0.70 20.92
C VAL A 212 11.85 1.34 22.29
N LEU A 213 12.95 1.40 23.06
CA LEU A 213 13.02 2.09 24.32
C LEU A 213 14.30 2.94 24.32
N ALA A 214 14.19 4.27 24.34
CA ALA A 214 15.32 5.20 24.42
C ALA A 214 15.36 5.83 25.82
N GLY A 215 16.27 5.37 26.67
CA GLY A 215 16.22 5.63 28.11
C GLY A 215 14.94 5.05 28.71
N THR A 216 14.03 5.90 29.17
CA THR A 216 12.70 5.50 29.71
C THR A 216 11.57 5.74 28.72
N ARG A 217 11.85 6.27 27.53
CA ARG A 217 10.87 6.69 26.55
C ARG A 217 10.56 5.56 25.56
N ARG A 218 9.31 5.15 25.49
CA ARG A 218 8.85 4.08 24.59
C ARG A 218 8.48 4.66 23.23
N GLY A 219 8.57 3.82 22.21
CA GLY A 219 8.12 4.14 20.86
C GLY A 219 8.18 2.93 19.92
N LEU A 220 7.84 3.22 18.69
CA LEU A 220 7.87 2.28 17.56
C LEU A 220 8.73 2.86 16.44
N VAL A 221 9.40 1.99 15.71
CA VAL A 221 9.99 2.30 14.41
C VAL A 221 9.22 1.55 13.36
N LEU A 222 8.64 2.28 12.42
CA LEU A 222 7.86 1.75 11.32
C LEU A 222 8.68 1.81 10.03
N LEU A 223 8.61 0.76 9.22
CA LEU A 223 9.29 0.65 7.94
C LEU A 223 8.25 0.22 6.90
N ASP A 224 8.01 1.09 5.93
CA ASP A 224 6.97 0.89 4.93
C ASP A 224 7.56 0.79 3.51
N PRO A 225 8.01 -0.41 3.11
CA PRO A 225 8.50 -0.62 1.77
C PRO A 225 7.39 -0.61 0.71
N GLY A 226 6.13 -0.87 1.09
CA GLY A 226 4.98 -0.88 0.21
C GLY A 226 4.61 0.52 -0.29
N TYR A 227 4.52 1.48 0.61
CA TYR A 227 4.21 2.89 0.30
C TYR A 227 5.44 3.74 -0.04
N HIS A 228 6.56 3.10 -0.33
CA HIS A 228 7.77 3.77 -0.83
C HIS A 228 8.36 4.80 0.13
N VAL A 229 8.19 4.61 1.44
CA VAL A 229 8.83 5.45 2.44
C VAL A 229 10.28 4.99 2.58
N GLY A 230 11.21 5.82 2.14
CA GLY A 230 12.64 5.48 2.04
C GLY A 230 13.44 5.67 3.33
N PHE A 231 12.79 5.87 4.46
CA PHE A 231 13.43 6.06 5.76
C PHE A 231 12.56 5.48 6.89
N PRO A 232 13.16 5.11 8.05
CA PRO A 232 12.41 4.68 9.21
C PRO A 232 11.53 5.81 9.77
N VAL A 233 10.24 5.54 9.98
CA VAL A 233 9.31 6.45 10.66
C VAL A 233 9.29 6.11 12.14
N VAL A 234 9.60 7.08 12.99
CA VAL A 234 9.62 6.91 14.45
C VAL A 234 8.33 7.47 15.05
N VAL A 235 7.64 6.66 15.82
CA VAL A 235 6.45 7.05 16.57
C VAL A 235 6.76 6.89 18.06
N MET A 236 7.09 7.99 18.74
CA MET A 236 7.30 8.02 20.19
C MET A 236 5.98 8.23 20.90
N ASP A 237 5.74 7.54 22.02
CA ASP A 237 4.51 7.64 22.80
C ASP A 237 4.25 9.07 23.32
N ASP A 238 5.32 9.83 23.56
CA ASP A 238 5.27 11.22 24.07
C ASP A 238 5.27 12.28 22.95
N GLY A 239 5.33 11.86 21.67
CA GLY A 239 5.38 12.77 20.52
C GLY A 239 6.63 13.66 20.43
N CYS A 240 7.66 13.43 21.27
CA CYS A 240 8.88 14.24 21.28
C CYS A 240 9.99 13.62 20.44
N ALA A 241 10.93 14.41 19.93
CA ALA A 241 12.05 13.92 19.12
C ALA A 241 12.74 12.69 19.78
N PRO A 242 13.08 11.66 18.99
CA PRO A 242 13.13 11.60 17.54
C PRO A 242 11.81 11.23 16.83
N HIS A 243 10.64 11.53 17.44
CA HIS A 243 9.34 11.30 16.79
C HIS A 243 9.30 11.99 15.43
N THR A 244 8.95 11.24 14.39
CA THR A 244 8.93 11.75 13.01
C THR A 244 7.74 12.69 12.78
N GLY A 245 6.57 12.35 13.34
CA GLY A 245 5.36 13.14 13.21
C GLY A 245 4.96 13.39 11.77
N HIS A 246 4.92 14.65 11.36
CA HIS A 246 4.52 15.12 10.05
C HIS A 246 5.71 15.27 9.08
N PHE A 247 5.53 14.84 7.83
CA PHE A 247 6.52 15.06 6.77
C PHE A 247 5.85 15.07 5.38
N VAL A 248 6.52 15.72 4.43
CA VAL A 248 6.14 15.70 3.02
C VAL A 248 6.66 14.40 2.42
N GLN A 249 5.72 13.52 2.07
CA GLN A 249 6.02 12.23 1.48
C GLN A 249 6.31 12.37 -0.02
N SER A 250 5.55 13.21 -0.74
CA SER A 250 5.82 13.53 -2.15
C SER A 250 5.42 14.96 -2.48
N HIS A 251 6.14 15.53 -3.43
CA HIS A 251 5.84 16.86 -3.97
C HIS A 251 6.07 16.88 -5.49
N THR A 252 5.05 17.29 -6.21
CA THR A 252 5.09 17.45 -7.67
C THR A 252 4.56 18.82 -8.05
N ALA A 253 4.67 19.20 -9.31
CA ALA A 253 4.06 20.44 -9.81
C ALA A 253 2.52 20.46 -9.68
N LYS A 254 1.88 19.31 -9.53
CA LYS A 254 0.41 19.17 -9.50
C LYS A 254 -0.14 18.81 -8.14
N SER A 255 0.64 18.13 -7.28
CA SER A 255 0.17 17.67 -5.97
C SER A 255 1.29 17.59 -4.94
N THR A 256 0.91 17.78 -3.68
CA THR A 256 1.73 17.52 -2.51
C THR A 256 1.00 16.50 -1.64
N LYS A 257 1.71 15.46 -1.22
CA LYS A 257 1.19 14.46 -0.28
C LYS A 257 2.01 14.49 1.00
N GLU A 258 1.31 14.59 2.12
CA GLU A 258 1.88 14.74 3.45
C GLU A 258 1.38 13.60 4.34
N TYR A 259 2.29 13.05 5.13
CA TYR A 259 1.99 12.00 6.10
C TYR A 259 2.21 12.53 7.52
N CYS A 260 1.34 12.13 8.43
CA CYS A 260 1.48 12.36 9.85
C CYS A 260 1.22 11.06 10.60
N TYR A 261 2.12 10.70 11.53
CA TYR A 261 1.98 9.49 12.34
C TYR A 261 1.88 9.90 13.81
N GLU A 262 0.89 9.33 14.51
CA GLU A 262 0.62 9.62 15.93
C GLU A 262 0.28 8.32 16.67
N ALA A 263 0.77 8.14 17.89
CA ALA A 263 0.38 7.03 18.74
C ALA A 263 -1.08 7.20 19.20
N LEU A 264 -1.89 6.13 19.09
CA LEU A 264 -3.25 6.07 19.62
C LEU A 264 -3.34 4.99 20.71
N GLY A 265 -3.07 5.38 21.95
CA GLY A 265 -2.99 4.44 23.06
C GLY A 265 -1.85 3.43 22.90
N GLU A 266 -1.99 2.24 23.50
CA GLU A 266 -0.93 1.23 23.51
C GLU A 266 -0.96 0.29 22.29
N GLY A 267 -2.06 0.22 21.56
CA GLY A 267 -2.27 -0.79 20.51
C GLY A 267 -2.38 -0.25 19.09
N TYR A 268 -2.40 1.07 18.88
CA TYR A 268 -2.68 1.65 17.58
C TYR A 268 -1.77 2.82 17.23
N VAL A 269 -1.58 3.03 15.94
CA VAL A 269 -0.94 4.22 15.36
C VAL A 269 -1.86 4.79 14.30
N LEU A 270 -2.19 6.06 14.41
CA LEU A 270 -2.86 6.83 13.37
C LEU A 270 -1.84 7.21 12.30
N TRP A 271 -2.16 6.94 11.06
CA TRP A 271 -1.44 7.44 9.88
C TRP A 271 -2.39 8.30 9.06
N ARG A 272 -2.30 9.60 9.26
CA ARG A 272 -3.09 10.58 8.51
C ARG A 272 -2.38 10.96 7.22
N VAL A 273 -3.12 10.95 6.13
CA VAL A 273 -2.65 11.38 4.82
C VAL A 273 -3.40 12.63 4.41
N THR A 274 -2.68 13.66 4.00
CA THR A 274 -3.24 14.86 3.39
C THR A 274 -2.67 15.02 1.99
N GLU A 275 -3.54 15.07 1.00
CA GLU A 275 -3.16 15.35 -0.37
C GLU A 275 -3.74 16.69 -0.82
N THR A 276 -2.88 17.57 -1.32
CA THR A 276 -3.25 18.86 -1.89
C THR A 276 -3.01 18.84 -3.38
N ARG A 277 -4.06 19.05 -4.17
CA ARG A 277 -4.02 19.15 -5.64
C ARG A 277 -4.70 20.43 -6.13
N MET A 278 -4.00 21.20 -6.96
CA MET A 278 -4.56 22.38 -7.60
C MET A 278 -5.36 23.31 -6.64
N GLY A 279 -4.88 23.40 -5.38
CA GLY A 279 -5.50 24.22 -4.34
C GLY A 279 -6.66 23.56 -3.56
N SER A 280 -7.02 22.32 -3.89
CA SER A 280 -7.95 21.50 -3.09
C SER A 280 -7.17 20.51 -2.23
N SER A 281 -7.58 20.32 -0.99
CA SER A 281 -6.96 19.35 -0.07
C SER A 281 -7.98 18.29 0.35
N LYS A 282 -7.56 17.02 0.31
CA LYS A 282 -8.30 15.88 0.82
C LYS A 282 -7.47 15.24 1.93
N THR A 283 -8.12 14.90 3.04
CA THR A 283 -7.46 14.23 4.18
C THR A 283 -8.24 12.96 4.50
N TRP A 284 -7.51 11.87 4.81
CA TRP A 284 -8.09 10.62 5.28
C TRP A 284 -7.19 9.98 6.32
N ASP A 285 -7.78 9.13 7.13
CA ASP A 285 -7.13 8.45 8.22
C ASP A 285 -6.99 6.95 7.91
N ASN A 286 -5.78 6.44 8.15
CA ASN A 286 -5.42 5.03 8.14
C ASN A 286 -4.99 4.66 9.55
N VAL A 287 -5.22 3.43 9.97
CA VAL A 287 -4.87 2.98 11.31
C VAL A 287 -4.07 1.68 11.26
N LEU A 288 -2.92 1.71 11.92
CA LEU A 288 -2.08 0.53 12.12
C LEU A 288 -2.42 -0.10 13.45
N TYR A 289 -2.64 -1.41 13.46
CA TYR A 289 -2.71 -2.16 14.72
C TYR A 289 -1.32 -2.69 15.08
N VAL A 290 -0.77 -2.19 16.18
CA VAL A 290 0.58 -2.47 16.67
C VAL A 290 0.59 -3.23 18.00
N GLY A 291 -0.59 -3.57 18.55
CA GLY A 291 -0.74 -4.36 19.76
C GLY A 291 -0.41 -5.84 19.61
N GLY A 292 -0.36 -6.36 18.38
CA GLY A 292 -0.03 -7.74 18.06
C GLY A 292 0.77 -7.88 16.76
N ALA A 293 1.53 -8.97 16.64
CA ALA A 293 2.23 -9.33 15.41
C ALA A 293 1.25 -9.96 14.42
N PHE A 294 1.11 -9.38 13.23
CA PHE A 294 0.16 -9.82 12.21
C PHE A 294 0.62 -11.10 11.52
N GLN A 295 0.00 -12.23 11.87
CA GLN A 295 0.36 -13.56 11.37
C GLN A 295 -0.34 -13.93 10.06
N SER A 296 -1.43 -13.22 9.72
CA SER A 296 -2.24 -13.54 8.55
C SER A 296 -1.81 -12.80 7.28
N ALA A 297 -0.62 -12.21 7.25
CA ALA A 297 -0.14 -11.42 6.11
C ALA A 297 -0.24 -12.20 4.78
N LEU A 298 0.22 -13.46 4.73
CA LEU A 298 0.14 -14.30 3.52
C LEU A 298 -1.29 -14.77 3.26
N SER A 299 -1.94 -15.35 4.26
CA SER A 299 -3.25 -15.99 4.08
C SER A 299 -4.39 -15.01 3.88
N TYR A 300 -4.23 -13.76 4.33
CA TYR A 300 -5.23 -12.70 4.24
C TYR A 300 -4.80 -11.57 3.29
N SER A 301 -3.79 -10.76 3.65
CA SER A 301 -3.43 -9.56 2.89
C SER A 301 -2.86 -9.88 1.52
N GLU A 302 -2.04 -10.94 1.36
CA GLU A 302 -1.55 -11.32 0.03
C GLU A 302 -2.69 -11.82 -0.87
N LYS A 303 -3.64 -12.60 -0.34
CA LYS A 303 -4.86 -12.97 -1.06
C LYS A 303 -5.72 -11.76 -1.41
N ARG A 304 -5.83 -10.80 -0.48
CA ARG A 304 -6.55 -9.54 -0.74
C ARG A 304 -5.90 -8.76 -1.87
N ASN A 305 -4.57 -8.69 -1.90
CA ASN A 305 -3.80 -8.04 -2.97
C ASN A 305 -4.05 -8.67 -4.35
N LEU A 306 -4.42 -9.95 -4.43
CA LEU A 306 -4.77 -10.59 -5.71
C LEU A 306 -6.10 -10.10 -6.28
N LEU A 307 -6.96 -9.49 -5.48
CA LEU A 307 -8.29 -9.05 -5.89
C LEU A 307 -8.36 -7.61 -6.38
N TYR A 308 -7.39 -6.75 -6.00
CA TYR A 308 -7.40 -5.35 -6.43
C TYR A 308 -7.48 -5.20 -7.95
N ASP A 309 -8.25 -4.24 -8.40
CA ASP A 309 -8.38 -3.88 -9.81
C ASP A 309 -7.21 -3.00 -10.30
N PHE A 310 -6.56 -2.24 -9.39
CA PHE A 310 -5.38 -1.43 -9.73
C PHE A 310 -4.10 -2.26 -9.63
N ARG A 311 -3.34 -2.31 -10.73
CA ARG A 311 -2.13 -3.11 -10.86
C ARG A 311 -0.93 -2.26 -11.20
N THR A 312 0.19 -2.56 -10.54
CA THR A 312 1.39 -1.75 -10.72
C THR A 312 2.68 -2.57 -10.62
N LEU A 313 3.68 -2.11 -11.37
CA LEU A 313 5.09 -2.49 -11.22
C LEU A 313 5.88 -1.20 -11.01
N VAL A 314 6.58 -1.08 -9.88
CA VAL A 314 7.33 0.13 -9.51
C VAL A 314 8.74 -0.21 -9.07
N ALA A 315 9.70 0.47 -9.67
CA ALA A 315 11.11 0.40 -9.31
C ALA A 315 11.57 1.68 -8.60
N ARG A 316 12.52 1.51 -7.66
CA ARG A 316 13.06 2.56 -6.78
C ARG A 316 14.58 2.53 -6.77
N ARG A 317 15.19 2.81 -7.92
CA ARG A 317 16.65 2.66 -8.09
C ARG A 317 17.50 3.53 -7.17
N ASN A 318 16.99 4.68 -6.76
CA ASN A 318 17.65 5.56 -5.78
C ASN A 318 17.37 5.16 -4.31
N GLY A 319 16.48 4.19 -4.06
CA GLY A 319 16.09 3.74 -2.72
C GLY A 319 15.15 4.69 -1.99
N HIS A 320 14.79 5.85 -2.57
CA HIS A 320 13.94 6.84 -1.90
C HIS A 320 12.53 6.88 -2.46
N GLY A 321 12.36 6.73 -3.76
CA GLY A 321 11.04 6.78 -4.34
C GLY A 321 10.95 6.15 -5.73
N PRO A 322 9.75 6.10 -6.32
CA PRO A 322 9.54 5.55 -7.64
C PRO A 322 10.36 6.27 -8.69
N THR A 323 11.17 5.54 -9.43
CA THR A 323 11.98 6.08 -10.56
C THR A 323 11.38 5.75 -11.90
N ALA A 324 10.82 4.57 -12.04
CA ALA A 324 10.14 4.11 -13.24
C ALA A 324 9.12 3.03 -12.87
N GLY A 325 8.15 2.83 -13.74
CA GLY A 325 7.15 1.79 -13.52
C GLY A 325 6.04 1.81 -14.54
N VAL A 326 5.08 0.92 -14.33
CA VAL A 326 3.87 0.80 -15.12
C VAL A 326 2.68 0.55 -14.21
N TYR A 327 1.54 1.09 -14.55
CA TYR A 327 0.28 0.77 -13.88
C TYR A 327 -0.86 0.66 -14.88
N CYS A 328 -1.89 -0.08 -14.48
CA CYS A 328 -3.16 -0.18 -15.19
C CYS A 328 -4.29 -0.45 -14.19
N LYS A 329 -5.52 -0.17 -14.62
CA LYS A 329 -6.74 -0.51 -13.91
C LYS A 329 -7.54 -1.52 -14.71
N LEU A 330 -8.05 -2.56 -14.04
CA LEU A 330 -9.04 -3.47 -14.60
C LEU A 330 -10.42 -2.86 -14.33
N ASP A 331 -11.22 -2.69 -15.38
CA ASP A 331 -12.52 -2.02 -15.29
C ASP A 331 -13.49 -2.64 -16.30
N GLU A 332 -14.64 -3.11 -15.84
CA GLU A 332 -15.69 -3.71 -16.67
C GLU A 332 -16.19 -2.74 -17.76
N LEU A 333 -16.18 -1.45 -17.47
CA LEU A 333 -16.72 -0.41 -18.35
C LEU A 333 -15.68 0.18 -19.30
N ASN A 334 -14.40 -0.09 -19.06
CA ASN A 334 -13.32 0.50 -19.86
C ASN A 334 -13.14 -0.25 -21.18
N ARG A 335 -13.71 0.29 -22.23
CA ARG A 335 -13.60 -0.27 -23.59
C ARG A 335 -12.22 -0.12 -24.25
N ASN A 336 -11.38 0.75 -23.68
CA ASN A 336 -10.03 1.03 -24.19
C ASN A 336 -9.02 1.04 -23.04
N PRO A 337 -8.73 -0.12 -22.43
CA PRO A 337 -7.79 -0.20 -21.32
C PRO A 337 -6.39 0.20 -21.79
N VAL A 338 -5.69 0.91 -20.92
CA VAL A 338 -4.34 1.42 -21.21
C VAL A 338 -3.38 1.08 -20.09
N PHE A 339 -2.14 0.79 -20.44
CA PHE A 339 -1.02 0.87 -19.53
C PHE A 339 -0.50 2.29 -19.48
N THR A 340 -0.25 2.82 -18.31
CA THR A 340 0.51 4.05 -18.14
C THR A 340 1.91 3.70 -17.66
N LEU A 341 2.89 3.95 -18.51
CA LEU A 341 4.30 3.81 -18.18
C LEU A 341 4.81 5.17 -17.72
N PHE A 342 5.68 5.17 -16.71
CA PHE A 342 6.38 6.38 -16.29
C PHE A 342 7.87 6.08 -16.14
N TYR A 343 8.69 7.05 -16.54
CA TYR A 343 10.15 6.99 -16.51
C TYR A 343 10.74 8.39 -16.63
N ASN A 344 12.03 8.55 -16.34
CA ASN A 344 12.71 9.83 -16.50
C ASN A 344 13.31 9.95 -17.91
N LYS A 345 13.03 11.05 -18.58
CA LYS A 345 13.64 11.40 -19.85
C LYS A 345 14.15 12.84 -19.78
N ASP A 346 15.44 13.04 -20.11
CA ASP A 346 16.08 14.35 -20.08
C ASP A 346 15.94 15.10 -18.73
N GLY A 347 15.97 14.34 -17.62
CA GLY A 347 15.80 14.87 -16.27
C GLY A 347 14.36 15.11 -15.83
N TRP A 348 13.36 14.80 -16.69
CA TRP A 348 11.94 15.01 -16.41
C TRP A 348 11.19 13.68 -16.40
N ARG A 349 10.22 13.57 -15.49
CA ARG A 349 9.29 12.46 -15.55
C ARG A 349 8.43 12.57 -16.81
N THR A 350 8.43 11.47 -17.55
CA THR A 350 7.63 11.28 -18.77
C THR A 350 6.62 10.17 -18.52
N GLU A 351 5.41 10.37 -19.03
CA GLU A 351 4.36 9.35 -19.02
C GLU A 351 3.99 8.97 -20.45
N ALA A 352 3.85 7.67 -20.69
CA ALA A 352 3.41 7.13 -21.97
C ALA A 352 2.21 6.20 -21.75
N LYS A 353 1.11 6.46 -22.45
CA LYS A 353 -0.09 5.62 -22.43
C LYS A 353 -0.06 4.66 -23.62
N LEU A 354 -0.16 3.37 -23.37
CA LEU A 354 -0.17 2.30 -24.38
C LEU A 354 -1.48 1.51 -24.27
N PRO A 355 -2.33 1.47 -25.31
CA PRO A 355 -3.50 0.61 -25.33
C PRO A 355 -3.10 -0.86 -25.18
N PHE A 356 -3.91 -1.67 -24.51
CA PHE A 356 -3.63 -3.10 -24.28
C PHE A 356 -3.43 -3.87 -25.60
N GLY A 357 -4.17 -3.54 -26.63
CA GLY A 357 -4.03 -4.16 -27.98
C GLY A 357 -2.89 -3.62 -28.85
N SER A 358 -1.99 -2.77 -28.34
CA SER A 358 -0.97 -2.09 -29.17
C SER A 358 0.37 -2.86 -29.33
N PHE A 359 0.45 -4.09 -28.82
CA PHE A 359 1.69 -4.86 -28.82
C PHE A 359 1.84 -5.67 -30.12
N GLY A 360 2.74 -5.20 -31.00
CA GLY A 360 3.17 -5.92 -32.19
C GLY A 360 4.48 -6.70 -31.97
N SER A 361 5.12 -7.12 -33.06
CA SER A 361 6.39 -7.87 -33.02
C SER A 361 7.60 -7.05 -32.53
N ALA A 362 7.51 -5.73 -32.49
CA ALA A 362 8.58 -4.85 -32.04
C ALA A 362 8.24 -4.22 -30.68
N THR A 363 9.23 -4.18 -29.78
CA THR A 363 9.09 -3.53 -28.48
C THR A 363 8.92 -2.01 -28.66
N PRO A 364 7.82 -1.40 -28.16
CA PRO A 364 7.65 0.04 -28.25
C PRO A 364 8.80 0.80 -27.54
N PRO A 365 9.27 1.92 -28.06
CA PRO A 365 10.38 2.68 -27.46
C PRO A 365 10.12 3.05 -25.98
N ALA A 366 8.89 3.41 -25.64
CA ALA A 366 8.51 3.72 -24.26
C ALA A 366 8.65 2.49 -23.32
N VAL A 367 8.37 1.27 -23.80
CA VAL A 367 8.56 0.04 -23.03
C VAL A 367 10.05 -0.22 -22.82
N ALA A 368 10.88 -0.04 -23.85
CA ALA A 368 12.32 -0.23 -23.75
C ALA A 368 12.95 0.74 -22.76
N GLU A 369 12.59 2.03 -22.83
CA GLU A 369 13.09 3.07 -21.92
C GLU A 369 12.65 2.81 -20.47
N CYS A 370 11.37 2.50 -20.27
CA CYS A 370 10.84 2.17 -18.95
C CYS A 370 11.51 0.92 -18.36
N ALA A 371 11.66 -0.15 -19.16
CA ALA A 371 12.30 -1.40 -18.74
C ALA A 371 13.76 -1.18 -18.31
N GLN A 372 14.52 -0.37 -19.06
CA GLN A 372 15.89 -0.03 -18.71
C GLN A 372 15.96 0.64 -17.32
N GLN A 373 15.06 1.57 -17.04
CA GLN A 373 15.03 2.29 -15.76
C GLN A 373 14.45 1.46 -14.61
N ILE A 374 13.57 0.53 -14.89
CA ILE A 374 13.17 -0.51 -13.92
C ILE A 374 14.37 -1.43 -13.61
N GLY A 375 15.29 -1.65 -14.54
CA GLY A 375 16.36 -2.64 -14.44
C GLY A 375 15.92 -4.03 -14.87
N MET A 376 14.96 -4.10 -15.78
CA MET A 376 14.40 -5.30 -16.36
C MET A 376 14.74 -5.36 -17.86
N ALA A 377 14.88 -6.56 -18.43
CA ALA A 377 15.01 -6.70 -19.86
C ALA A 377 13.73 -6.27 -20.58
N PRO A 378 13.81 -5.52 -21.70
CA PRO A 378 12.63 -4.99 -22.39
C PRO A 378 11.62 -6.07 -22.82
N ASP A 379 12.09 -7.24 -23.23
CA ASP A 379 11.26 -8.41 -23.57
C ASP A 379 10.48 -8.96 -22.37
N LYS A 380 11.08 -8.92 -21.16
CA LYS A 380 10.37 -9.32 -19.93
C LYS A 380 9.24 -8.36 -19.59
N LEU A 381 9.50 -7.04 -19.69
CA LEU A 381 8.44 -6.07 -19.46
C LEU A 381 7.34 -6.22 -20.50
N LEU A 382 7.71 -6.35 -21.79
CA LEU A 382 6.75 -6.56 -22.87
C LEU A 382 5.90 -7.82 -22.62
N ALA A 383 6.52 -8.92 -22.18
CA ALA A 383 5.80 -10.17 -21.86
C ALA A 383 4.81 -10.00 -20.72
N LEU A 384 5.17 -9.22 -19.67
CA LEU A 384 4.23 -8.87 -18.57
C LEU A 384 3.03 -8.07 -19.10
N LEU A 385 3.27 -7.06 -19.93
CA LEU A 385 2.21 -6.23 -20.50
C LEU A 385 1.30 -7.03 -21.45
N THR A 386 1.88 -7.88 -22.29
CA THR A 386 1.12 -8.78 -23.18
C THR A 386 0.26 -9.76 -22.36
N GLY A 387 0.85 -10.41 -21.35
CA GLY A 387 0.10 -11.31 -20.48
C GLY A 387 -1.06 -10.63 -19.76
N MET A 388 -0.89 -9.35 -19.33
CA MET A 388 -1.98 -8.58 -18.75
C MET A 388 -3.06 -8.22 -19.78
N ALA A 389 -2.69 -7.94 -21.04
CA ALA A 389 -3.64 -7.71 -22.10
C ALA A 389 -4.46 -8.98 -22.40
N ASP A 390 -3.79 -10.15 -22.52
CA ASP A 390 -4.44 -11.45 -22.72
C ASP A 390 -5.39 -11.79 -21.56
N LEU A 391 -4.97 -11.51 -20.30
CA LEU A 391 -5.83 -11.70 -19.13
C LEU A 391 -7.09 -10.81 -19.20
N TYR A 392 -6.94 -9.57 -19.66
CA TYR A 392 -8.06 -8.64 -19.75
C TYR A 392 -9.09 -9.08 -20.82
N GLU A 393 -8.70 -9.81 -21.83
CA GLU A 393 -9.61 -10.39 -22.83
C GLU A 393 -10.46 -11.54 -22.25
N ASP A 394 -10.03 -12.14 -21.12
CA ASP A 394 -10.83 -13.11 -20.38
C ASP A 394 -11.87 -12.41 -19.50
N VAL A 395 -12.96 -11.98 -20.15
CA VAL A 395 -14.04 -11.21 -19.53
C VAL A 395 -14.65 -11.93 -18.33
N ASP A 396 -14.77 -13.26 -18.39
CA ASP A 396 -15.33 -14.04 -17.26
C ASP A 396 -14.42 -13.98 -16.04
N PHE A 397 -13.11 -14.10 -16.22
CA PHE A 397 -12.14 -13.97 -15.12
C PHE A 397 -12.16 -12.56 -14.53
N VAL A 398 -12.10 -11.53 -15.39
CA VAL A 398 -12.10 -10.11 -14.94
C VAL A 398 -13.36 -9.80 -14.15
N ASN A 399 -14.54 -10.20 -14.66
CA ASN A 399 -15.81 -9.96 -13.95
C ASN A 399 -15.87 -10.68 -12.60
N GLN A 400 -15.42 -11.93 -12.53
CA GLN A 400 -15.34 -12.67 -11.26
C GLN A 400 -14.37 -11.97 -10.29
N LEU A 401 -13.20 -11.52 -10.77
CA LEU A 401 -12.20 -10.82 -9.95
C LEU A 401 -12.77 -9.54 -9.33
N LEU A 402 -13.40 -8.70 -10.15
CA LEU A 402 -14.01 -7.44 -9.72
C LEU A 402 -15.19 -7.67 -8.76
N ASP A 403 -16.02 -8.69 -9.00
CA ASP A 403 -17.07 -9.07 -8.07
C ASP A 403 -16.49 -9.50 -6.71
N LEU A 404 -15.44 -10.31 -6.70
CA LEU A 404 -14.78 -10.71 -5.45
C LEU A 404 -14.13 -9.53 -4.74
N ASN A 405 -13.55 -8.56 -5.46
CA ASN A 405 -13.01 -7.34 -4.90
C ASN A 405 -14.10 -6.57 -4.14
N ARG A 406 -15.24 -6.28 -4.78
CA ARG A 406 -16.40 -5.62 -4.14
C ARG A 406 -16.95 -6.37 -2.92
N ARG A 407 -16.94 -7.68 -2.94
CA ARG A 407 -17.42 -8.51 -1.82
C ARG A 407 -16.47 -8.50 -0.61
N VAL A 408 -15.19 -8.30 -0.83
CA VAL A 408 -14.17 -8.21 0.23
C VAL A 408 -14.09 -6.80 0.80
N ASP A 409 -14.26 -5.78 -0.02
CA ASP A 409 -14.24 -4.37 0.39
C ASP A 409 -15.63 -3.73 0.23
N PRO A 410 -16.52 -3.86 1.24
CA PRO A 410 -17.84 -3.26 1.18
C PRO A 410 -17.82 -1.72 1.26
N PHE A 411 -16.66 -1.12 1.55
CA PHE A 411 -16.49 0.33 1.67
C PHE A 411 -15.78 0.95 0.45
N GLU A 412 -15.51 0.17 -0.59
CA GLU A 412 -14.83 0.65 -1.80
C GLU A 412 -15.54 1.87 -2.41
N GLU A 413 -16.87 1.90 -2.41
CA GLU A 413 -17.65 3.01 -2.93
C GLU A 413 -17.53 4.31 -2.09
N LEU A 414 -16.99 4.22 -0.87
CA LEU A 414 -16.80 5.37 0.02
C LEU A 414 -15.39 5.98 -0.09
N LYS A 415 -14.46 5.27 -0.73
CA LYS A 415 -13.06 5.67 -0.93
C LYS A 415 -12.93 6.57 -2.16
#